data_1d348992a67b12ac9ea9c73e10362332
#
_entry.id   1d348992a67b12ac9ea9c73e10362332
#
_cell.length_a   1.000
_cell.length_b   1.000
_cell.length_c   1.000
_cell.angle_alpha   90.00
_cell.angle_beta   90.00
_cell.angle_gamma   90.00
#
_symmetry.space_group_name_H-M   'P 1'
#
loop_
_entity.id
_entity.type
_entity.pdbx_description
1 polymer ?
#
loop_
_entity_poly.entity_id
_entity_poly.type
_entity_poly.pdbx_seq_one_letter_code
_entity_poly.pdbx_strand_id
1 'polypeptide(L)'
;MPANAHDVERIETLIAYASANAEAYREAANDAEGFRAAAPLAHRAQERQAVAAHLQAYLRAGPADESSGDLTLRAPVVAVRRAAAPTDAEVVEAAVRDEGELQAAFEAALDDRALSAPARETVLKAYVAVRTGTDQIRDLRRALRDGP
;
A
#
# COMPACT_ATOMS: atom_id res chain seq x y z
N MET A 1 4.41 -25.17 -2.52
CA MET A 1 5.73 -24.97 -1.93
C MET A 1 5.68 -23.92 -0.87
N PRO A 2 6.23 -24.21 0.26
CA PRO A 2 6.28 -23.22 1.32
C PRO A 2 7.19 -22.06 0.94
N ALA A 3 6.80 -20.87 1.33
CA ALA A 3 7.64 -19.72 1.15
C ALA A 3 8.90 -19.91 2.01
N ASN A 4 10.05 -19.64 1.42
CA ASN A 4 11.29 -19.72 2.18
C ASN A 4 11.46 -18.45 3.03
N ALA A 5 12.46 -18.43 3.90
CA ALA A 5 12.64 -17.32 4.84
C ALA A 5 12.84 -15.99 4.12
N HIS A 6 13.53 -16.01 2.99
CA HIS A 6 13.76 -14.79 2.23
C HIS A 6 12.46 -14.26 1.62
N ASP A 7 11.63 -15.16 1.08
CA ASP A 7 10.33 -14.79 0.55
C ASP A 7 9.46 -14.16 1.64
N VAL A 8 9.45 -14.81 2.81
CA VAL A 8 8.64 -14.31 3.92
C VAL A 8 9.06 -12.90 4.31
N GLU A 9 10.36 -12.69 4.43
CA GLU A 9 10.87 -11.37 4.83
C GLU A 9 10.49 -10.30 3.80
N ARG A 10 10.66 -10.61 2.52
CA ARG A 10 10.32 -9.65 1.48
C ARG A 10 8.83 -9.33 1.45
N ILE A 11 8.01 -10.36 1.56
CA ILE A 11 6.57 -10.17 1.49
C ILE A 11 6.06 -9.46 2.74
N GLU A 12 6.61 -9.77 3.91
CA GLU A 12 6.25 -9.05 5.13
C GLU A 12 6.56 -7.57 5.02
N THR A 13 7.68 -7.22 4.38
CA THR A 13 8.01 -5.83 4.15
C THR A 13 6.96 -5.15 3.28
N LEU A 14 6.54 -5.83 2.21
CA LEU A 14 5.50 -5.26 1.34
C LEU A 14 4.17 -5.13 2.05
N ILE A 15 3.82 -6.10 2.89
CA ILE A 15 2.59 -6.02 3.69
C ILE A 15 2.63 -4.79 4.59
N ALA A 16 3.77 -4.54 5.22
CA ALA A 16 3.92 -3.39 6.09
C ALA A 16 3.73 -2.08 5.32
N TYR A 17 4.33 -1.98 4.13
CA TYR A 17 4.15 -0.79 3.29
C TYR A 17 2.71 -0.63 2.84
N ALA A 18 2.07 -1.71 2.41
CA ALA A 18 0.70 -1.64 1.94
C ALA A 18 -0.26 -1.28 3.07
N SER A 19 -0.05 -1.83 4.26
CA SER A 19 -0.88 -1.54 5.42
C SER A 19 -0.73 -0.10 5.86
N ALA A 20 0.50 0.39 5.90
CA ALA A 20 0.76 1.79 6.24
C ALA A 20 0.14 2.73 5.21
N ASN A 21 0.22 2.36 3.95
CA ASN A 21 -0.37 3.14 2.87
C ASN A 21 -1.89 3.17 2.99
N ALA A 22 -2.51 2.03 3.33
CA ALA A 22 -3.96 1.98 3.54
C ALA A 22 -4.38 2.91 4.67
N GLU A 23 -3.62 2.92 5.76
CA GLU A 23 -3.93 3.78 6.88
C GLU A 23 -3.77 5.25 6.51
N ALA A 24 -2.71 5.57 5.76
CA ALA A 24 -2.49 6.94 5.29
C ALA A 24 -3.64 7.41 4.40
N TYR A 25 -4.13 6.54 3.53
CA TYR A 25 -5.29 6.88 2.70
C TYR A 25 -6.55 7.08 3.54
N ARG A 26 -6.73 6.27 4.58
CA ARG A 26 -7.90 6.42 5.44
C ARG A 26 -7.87 7.77 6.15
N GLU A 27 -6.70 8.14 6.66
CA GLU A 27 -6.54 9.44 7.31
C GLU A 27 -6.74 10.57 6.31
N ALA A 28 -6.20 10.42 5.11
CA ALA A 28 -6.36 11.43 4.07
C ALA A 28 -7.84 11.61 3.72
N ALA A 29 -8.59 10.50 3.63
CA ALA A 29 -10.01 10.58 3.33
C ALA A 29 -10.76 11.33 4.44
N ASN A 30 -10.37 11.09 5.69
CA ASN A 30 -10.99 11.78 6.82
C ASN A 30 -10.66 13.27 6.85
N ASP A 31 -9.45 13.62 6.39
CA ASP A 31 -9.01 15.02 6.39
C ASP A 31 -9.54 15.80 5.19
N ALA A 32 -9.89 15.13 4.11
CA ALA A 32 -10.38 15.79 2.92
C ALA A 32 -11.75 16.43 3.19
N GLU A 33 -11.90 17.69 2.84
CA GLU A 33 -13.16 18.39 3.08
C GLU A 33 -14.15 18.16 1.95
N GLY A 34 -13.64 18.02 0.72
CA GLY A 34 -14.51 17.84 -0.42
C GLY A 34 -14.78 16.37 -0.69
N PHE A 35 -16.04 16.07 -1.01
CA PHE A 35 -16.43 14.71 -1.34
C PHE A 35 -15.65 14.19 -2.54
N ARG A 36 -15.31 15.08 -3.49
CA ARG A 36 -14.58 14.68 -4.69
C ARG A 36 -13.21 14.08 -4.39
N ALA A 37 -12.59 14.52 -3.30
CA ALA A 37 -11.32 13.95 -2.87
C ALA A 37 -11.52 12.81 -1.87
N ALA A 38 -12.45 12.97 -0.94
CA ALA A 38 -12.64 12.00 0.13
C ALA A 38 -13.03 10.62 -0.38
N ALA A 39 -13.95 10.55 -1.34
CA ALA A 39 -14.44 9.26 -1.82
C ALA A 39 -13.36 8.45 -2.54
N PRO A 40 -12.59 9.03 -3.47
CA PRO A 40 -11.50 8.28 -4.09
C PRO A 40 -10.42 7.85 -3.09
N LEU A 41 -10.13 8.70 -2.11
CA LEU A 41 -9.12 8.36 -1.10
C LEU A 41 -9.59 7.19 -0.23
N ALA A 42 -10.86 7.19 0.16
CA ALA A 42 -11.42 6.07 0.93
C ALA A 42 -11.39 4.79 0.11
N HIS A 43 -11.67 4.88 -1.17
CA HIS A 43 -11.62 3.72 -2.05
C HIS A 43 -10.19 3.17 -2.15
N ARG A 44 -9.21 4.07 -2.25
CA ARG A 44 -7.80 3.65 -2.28
C ARG A 44 -7.42 2.94 -0.98
N ALA A 45 -7.92 3.42 0.15
CA ALA A 45 -7.64 2.78 1.44
C ALA A 45 -8.10 1.32 1.42
N GLN A 46 -9.32 1.07 0.94
CA GLN A 46 -9.85 -0.28 0.85
C GLN A 46 -9.02 -1.15 -0.08
N GLU A 47 -8.60 -0.59 -1.19
CA GLU A 47 -7.80 -1.32 -2.17
C GLU A 47 -6.43 -1.70 -1.62
N ARG A 48 -5.80 -0.79 -0.88
CA ARG A 48 -4.51 -1.08 -0.28
C ARG A 48 -4.64 -2.13 0.81
N GLN A 49 -5.75 -2.13 1.54
CA GLN A 49 -6.04 -3.18 2.50
C GLN A 49 -6.17 -4.53 1.80
N ALA A 50 -6.81 -4.55 0.64
CA ALA A 50 -6.94 -5.78 -0.14
C ALA A 50 -5.59 -6.28 -0.64
N VAL A 51 -4.70 -5.37 -1.03
CA VAL A 51 -3.34 -5.74 -1.43
C VAL A 51 -2.62 -6.42 -0.27
N ALA A 52 -2.69 -5.83 0.92
CA ALA A 52 -2.06 -6.42 2.10
C ALA A 52 -2.66 -7.80 2.40
N ALA A 53 -3.97 -7.93 2.30
CA ALA A 53 -4.64 -9.20 2.57
C ALA A 53 -4.22 -10.27 1.56
N HIS A 54 -4.06 -9.90 0.30
CA HIS A 54 -3.61 -10.83 -0.74
C HIS A 54 -2.23 -11.38 -0.43
N LEU A 55 -1.32 -10.50 -0.01
CA LEU A 55 0.04 -10.92 0.35
C LEU A 55 0.04 -11.77 1.62
N GLN A 56 -0.78 -11.40 2.60
CA GLN A 56 -0.92 -12.19 3.83
C GLN A 56 -1.45 -13.58 3.54
N ALA A 57 -2.41 -13.69 2.63
CA ALA A 57 -2.99 -14.97 2.26
C ALA A 57 -1.93 -15.90 1.68
N TYR A 58 -1.03 -15.36 0.88
CA TYR A 58 0.06 -16.16 0.34
C TYR A 58 0.96 -16.71 1.46
N LEU A 59 1.27 -15.88 2.44
CA LEU A 59 2.11 -16.34 3.55
C LEU A 59 1.41 -17.40 4.39
N ARG A 60 0.09 -17.30 4.55
CA ARG A 60 -0.67 -18.29 5.32
C ARG A 60 -0.82 -19.62 4.59
N ALA A 61 -0.94 -19.54 3.27
CA ALA A 61 -1.08 -20.74 2.45
C ALA A 61 0.24 -21.47 2.31
N GLY A 62 1.34 -20.82 2.68
CA GLY A 62 2.62 -21.48 2.74
C GLY A 62 2.56 -22.56 3.82
N PRO A 63 3.67 -23.11 4.19
CA PRO A 63 3.66 -24.18 5.17
C PRO A 63 3.03 -23.64 6.41
N ALA A 64 1.98 -24.29 6.79
CA ALA A 64 1.29 -23.96 7.99
C ALA A 64 2.27 -23.81 9.11
N ASP A 65 2.64 -22.63 9.32
CA ASP A 65 3.56 -22.37 10.36
C ASP A 65 2.80 -21.64 11.42
N GLU A 66 2.74 -22.23 12.55
CA GLU A 66 1.97 -21.67 13.65
C GLU A 66 2.50 -20.31 14.06
N SER A 67 3.76 -20.10 13.85
CA SER A 67 4.35 -18.81 14.18
C SER A 67 3.74 -17.68 13.36
N SER A 68 3.13 -18.03 12.27
CA SER A 68 2.53 -17.03 11.42
C SER A 68 1.34 -16.36 12.07
N GLY A 69 0.80 -16.96 13.11
CA GLY A 69 -0.32 -16.37 13.81
C GLY A 69 0.05 -15.06 14.47
N ASP A 70 1.31 -14.80 14.58
CA ASP A 70 1.78 -13.66 15.31
C ASP A 70 2.44 -12.63 14.43
N LEU A 71 1.93 -12.51 13.26
CA LEU A 71 2.39 -11.44 12.40
C LEU A 71 1.90 -10.13 12.95
N THR A 72 2.52 -9.70 13.99
CA THR A 72 2.36 -8.32 14.40
C THR A 72 3.09 -7.53 13.36
N LEU A 73 2.34 -7.09 12.44
CA LEU A 73 2.84 -6.19 11.45
C LEU A 73 3.23 -4.91 12.15
N ARG A 74 4.50 -4.74 12.25
CA ARG A 74 4.97 -3.45 12.68
C ARG A 74 4.87 -2.54 11.51
N ALA A 75 3.73 -1.97 11.36
CA ALA A 75 3.60 -0.85 10.47
C ALA A 75 4.58 0.19 10.96
N PRO A 76 5.41 0.71 10.08
CA PRO A 76 6.18 1.87 10.49
C PRO A 76 5.18 2.92 10.89
N VAL A 77 5.24 3.30 12.14
CA VAL A 77 4.36 4.33 12.64
C VAL A 77 4.86 5.63 12.06
N VAL A 78 4.30 5.99 10.96
CA VAL A 78 4.52 7.33 10.46
C VAL A 78 3.49 8.18 11.16
N ALA A 79 3.88 8.69 12.28
CA ALA A 79 3.07 9.67 12.93
C ALA A 79 3.21 10.94 12.12
N VAL A 80 2.31 11.13 11.21
CA VAL A 80 2.26 12.38 10.49
C VAL A 80 1.59 13.39 11.39
N ARG A 81 2.39 14.25 11.93
CA ARG A 81 1.84 15.32 12.71
C ARG A 81 1.42 16.43 11.79
N ARG A 82 0.16 16.76 11.84
CA ARG A 82 -0.35 17.87 11.10
C ARG A 82 -0.56 19.03 12.02
N ALA A 83 0.17 20.09 11.76
CA ALA A 83 0.06 21.29 12.56
C ALA A 83 -1.16 22.12 12.20
N ALA A 84 -1.72 21.91 11.02
CA ALA A 84 -2.89 22.67 10.56
C ALA A 84 -3.69 21.78 9.64
N ALA A 85 -4.96 22.11 9.46
CA ALA A 85 -5.82 21.36 8.53
C ALA A 85 -5.29 21.54 7.11
N PRO A 86 -4.92 20.47 6.43
CA PRO A 86 -4.41 20.59 5.07
C PRO A 86 -5.54 20.86 4.09
N THR A 87 -5.19 21.48 2.96
CA THR A 87 -6.13 21.59 1.86
C THR A 87 -6.24 20.23 1.17
N ASP A 88 -7.30 20.01 0.42
CA ASP A 88 -7.47 18.79 -0.33
C ASP A 88 -6.28 18.55 -1.27
N ALA A 89 -5.77 19.61 -1.89
CA ALA A 89 -4.61 19.48 -2.77
C ALA A 89 -3.40 18.98 -2.00
N GLU A 90 -3.17 19.50 -0.79
CA GLU A 90 -2.05 19.06 0.05
C GLU A 90 -2.21 17.61 0.48
N VAL A 91 -3.45 17.21 0.81
CA VAL A 91 -3.74 15.83 1.20
C VAL A 91 -3.41 14.89 0.05
N VAL A 92 -3.83 15.24 -1.16
CA VAL A 92 -3.58 14.40 -2.33
C VAL A 92 -2.09 14.39 -2.69
N GLU A 93 -1.37 15.51 -2.54
CA GLU A 93 0.07 15.50 -2.81
C GLU A 93 0.80 14.56 -1.88
N ALA A 94 0.41 14.53 -0.61
CA ALA A 94 1.01 13.60 0.34
C ALA A 94 0.71 12.15 -0.06
N ALA A 95 -0.51 11.89 -0.52
CA ALA A 95 -0.89 10.55 -0.96
C ALA A 95 -0.09 10.10 -2.18
N VAL A 96 0.17 11.02 -3.10
CA VAL A 96 0.99 10.71 -4.28
C VAL A 96 2.40 10.33 -3.86
N ARG A 97 2.97 11.02 -2.87
CA ARG A 97 4.30 10.67 -2.38
C ARG A 97 4.32 9.28 -1.75
N ASP A 98 3.31 8.99 -0.92
CA ASP A 98 3.22 7.68 -0.27
C ASP A 98 3.07 6.57 -1.31
N GLU A 99 2.32 6.83 -2.37
CA GLU A 99 2.17 5.89 -3.48
C GLU A 99 3.50 5.59 -4.14
N GLY A 100 4.31 6.64 -4.34
CA GLY A 100 5.62 6.46 -4.93
C GLY A 100 6.51 5.56 -4.11
N GLU A 101 6.44 5.69 -2.79
CA GLU A 101 7.22 4.84 -1.89
C GLU A 101 6.75 3.39 -1.95
N LEU A 102 5.44 3.18 -1.97
CA LEU A 102 4.89 1.84 -2.08
C LEU A 102 5.28 1.19 -3.40
N GLN A 103 5.17 1.94 -4.49
CA GLN A 103 5.53 1.44 -5.81
C GLN A 103 7.00 1.06 -5.85
N ALA A 104 7.87 1.90 -5.30
CA ALA A 104 9.30 1.62 -5.27
C ALA A 104 9.62 0.36 -4.48
N ALA A 105 8.90 0.14 -3.37
CA ALA A 105 9.09 -1.07 -2.58
C ALA A 105 8.74 -2.33 -3.37
N PHE A 106 7.64 -2.27 -4.13
CA PHE A 106 7.26 -3.40 -4.98
C PHE A 106 8.27 -3.64 -6.09
N GLU A 107 8.77 -2.58 -6.69
CA GLU A 107 9.75 -2.71 -7.77
C GLU A 107 11.05 -3.31 -7.25
N ALA A 108 11.47 -2.90 -6.05
CA ALA A 108 12.66 -3.48 -5.44
C ALA A 108 12.48 -4.98 -5.17
N ALA A 109 11.29 -5.37 -4.73
CA ALA A 109 11.02 -6.79 -4.49
C ALA A 109 11.04 -7.58 -5.79
N LEU A 110 10.49 -7.01 -6.87
CA LEU A 110 10.48 -7.69 -8.18
C LEU A 110 11.88 -7.78 -8.79
N ASP A 111 12.77 -6.87 -8.44
CA ASP A 111 14.16 -6.92 -8.89
C ASP A 111 15.00 -7.90 -8.08
N ASP A 112 14.47 -8.39 -6.99
CA ASP A 112 15.22 -9.29 -6.10
C ASP A 112 15.29 -10.68 -6.70
N ARG A 113 16.46 -11.07 -7.16
CA ARG A 113 16.65 -12.35 -7.84
C ARG A 113 16.52 -13.54 -6.90
N ALA A 114 16.65 -13.31 -5.60
CA ALA A 114 16.52 -14.37 -4.61
C ALA A 114 15.06 -14.70 -4.30
N LEU A 115 14.13 -13.88 -4.76
CA LEU A 115 12.72 -14.15 -4.55
C LEU A 115 12.30 -15.35 -5.39
N SER A 116 11.60 -16.32 -4.78
CA SER A 116 11.19 -17.52 -5.49
C SER A 116 10.15 -17.18 -6.57
N ALA A 117 9.99 -18.07 -7.53
CA ALA A 117 9.03 -17.86 -8.62
C ALA A 117 7.59 -17.73 -8.11
N PRO A 118 7.12 -18.59 -7.19
CA PRO A 118 5.75 -18.41 -6.69
C PRO A 118 5.57 -17.10 -5.93
N ALA A 119 6.55 -16.69 -5.15
CA ALA A 119 6.47 -15.42 -4.43
C ALA A 119 6.49 -14.26 -5.41
N ARG A 120 7.33 -14.32 -6.41
CA ARG A 120 7.40 -13.28 -7.45
C ARG A 120 6.07 -13.11 -8.16
N GLU A 121 5.41 -14.23 -8.48
CA GLU A 121 4.12 -14.18 -9.14
C GLU A 121 3.07 -13.49 -8.25
N THR A 122 3.08 -13.82 -6.97
CA THR A 122 2.17 -13.19 -6.01
C THR A 122 2.41 -11.68 -5.92
N VAL A 123 3.67 -11.30 -5.83
CA VAL A 123 4.05 -9.88 -5.76
C VAL A 123 3.66 -9.17 -7.05
N LEU A 124 3.86 -9.81 -8.19
CA LEU A 124 3.52 -9.20 -9.47
C LEU A 124 2.02 -8.93 -9.59
N LYS A 125 1.20 -9.87 -9.15
CA LYS A 125 -0.26 -9.66 -9.16
C LYS A 125 -0.66 -8.49 -8.29
N ALA A 126 -0.06 -8.39 -7.11
CA ALA A 126 -0.34 -7.26 -6.22
C ALA A 126 0.14 -5.95 -6.85
N TYR A 127 1.27 -5.99 -7.53
CA TYR A 127 1.84 -4.80 -8.16
C TYR A 127 0.92 -4.21 -9.23
N VAL A 128 0.23 -5.07 -9.97
CA VAL A 128 -0.73 -4.57 -10.98
C VAL A 128 -1.79 -3.70 -10.31
N ALA A 129 -2.32 -4.15 -9.17
CA ALA A 129 -3.31 -3.35 -8.42
C ALA A 129 -2.70 -2.04 -7.92
N VAL A 130 -1.45 -2.09 -7.45
CA VAL A 130 -0.76 -0.89 -6.99
C VAL A 130 -0.61 0.12 -8.13
N ARG A 131 -0.21 -0.35 -9.32
CA ARG A 131 -0.03 0.52 -10.47
C ARG A 131 -1.33 1.20 -10.87
N THR A 132 -2.42 0.45 -10.88
CA THR A 132 -3.73 1.01 -11.20
C THR A 132 -4.10 2.11 -10.21
N GLY A 133 -3.87 1.86 -8.93
CA GLY A 133 -4.15 2.86 -7.90
C GLY A 133 -3.28 4.10 -8.04
N THR A 134 -2.01 3.91 -8.40
CA THR A 134 -1.11 5.04 -8.62
C THR A 134 -1.63 5.95 -9.72
N ASP A 135 -2.08 5.37 -10.82
CA ASP A 135 -2.63 6.15 -11.91
C ASP A 135 -3.86 6.92 -11.48
N GLN A 136 -4.72 6.29 -10.69
CA GLN A 136 -5.96 6.93 -10.25
C GLN A 136 -5.69 8.10 -9.29
N ILE A 137 -4.73 7.96 -8.39
CA ILE A 137 -4.44 9.06 -7.47
C ILE A 137 -3.77 10.22 -8.21
N ARG A 138 -2.98 9.94 -9.23
CA ARG A 138 -2.41 10.98 -10.06
C ARG A 138 -3.46 11.72 -10.86
N ASP A 139 -4.49 11.00 -11.33
CA ASP A 139 -5.60 11.63 -12.02
C ASP A 139 -6.37 12.53 -11.08
N LEU A 140 -6.57 12.11 -9.84
CA LEU A 140 -7.24 12.95 -8.84
C LEU A 140 -6.43 14.21 -8.58
N ARG A 141 -5.10 14.07 -8.45
CA ARG A 141 -4.23 15.23 -8.25
C ARG A 141 -4.39 16.22 -9.39
N ARG A 142 -4.42 15.73 -10.63
CA ARG A 142 -4.58 16.58 -11.79
C ARG A 142 -5.93 17.28 -11.77
N ALA A 143 -6.98 16.54 -11.42
CA ALA A 143 -8.33 17.12 -11.38
C ALA A 143 -8.42 18.25 -10.35
N LEU A 144 -7.79 18.08 -9.20
CA LEU A 144 -7.82 19.12 -8.17
C LEU A 144 -6.96 20.31 -8.55
N ARG A 145 -5.86 20.08 -9.26
CA ARG A 145 -4.97 21.14 -9.68
C ARG A 145 -5.60 22.01 -10.77
N ASP A 146 -6.32 21.37 -11.67
CA ASP A 146 -6.93 22.09 -12.78
C ASP A 146 -8.17 22.87 -12.35
N GLY A 147 -8.63 22.61 -11.14
CA GLY A 147 -9.69 23.38 -10.53
C GLY A 147 -11.06 22.99 -11.03
N PRO A 148 -12.09 23.66 -10.50
CA PRO A 148 -13.46 23.41 -10.92
C PRO A 148 -13.72 24.02 -12.28
#